data_b4fe4fcfb784f94a157a205b4ee07132
#
_entry.id   b4fe4fcfb784f94a157a205b4ee07132
#
_cell.length_a   1.000
_cell.length_b   1.000
_cell.length_c   1.000
_cell.angle_alpha   90.00
_cell.angle_beta   90.00
_cell.angle_gamma   90.00
#
_symmetry.space_group_name_H-M   'P 1'
#
loop_
_entity.id
_entity.type
_entity.pdbx_description
1 polymer ?
#
loop_
_entity_poly.entity_id
_entity_poly.type
_entity_poly.pdbx_seq_one_letter_code
_entity_poly.pdbx_strand_id
1 'polypeptide(L)'
;MAAVLDRIIAATRTRVAEAQRGTDLRELERRAEQHVPRGFRRALAEKGRDGVAVIAELKKASPSKGLIRAEFHPAELARELEAAGAAALSVLTDEEFFQGSLGNLREASTAVRISCLRKDFIVDEFQLLEARANCADAVLLIAAALPANELNSLASGARRRGLDVLCEVHDGDELQRALDAGCDLIGVNTRDLRTFHVDLETAFALGAKIPAGAVKVAESGIRSGEDVARLRAAGYDAFLVGESLMRAASPGKALRELMRVPSHEERVPSGR
;
A
#
# COMPACT_ATOMS: atom_id res chain seq x y z
N MET A 1 23.50 -16.19 -1.07
CA MET A 1 22.57 -15.75 -2.14
C MET A 1 21.95 -14.44 -1.68
N ALA A 2 21.94 -13.40 -2.51
CA ALA A 2 21.27 -12.15 -2.18
C ALA A 2 19.79 -12.42 -1.86
N ALA A 3 19.24 -11.77 -0.83
CA ALA A 3 17.82 -11.86 -0.51
C ALA A 3 16.96 -11.41 -1.71
N VAL A 4 15.73 -11.87 -1.81
CA VAL A 4 14.83 -11.50 -2.91
C VAL A 4 14.69 -9.97 -3.00
N LEU A 5 14.59 -9.31 -1.85
CA LEU A 5 14.52 -7.85 -1.77
C LEU A 5 15.75 -7.17 -2.39
N ASP A 6 16.98 -7.65 -2.10
CA ASP A 6 18.21 -7.05 -2.64
C ASP A 6 18.24 -7.12 -4.18
N ARG A 7 17.77 -8.23 -4.75
CA ARG A 7 17.66 -8.38 -6.22
C ARG A 7 16.67 -7.39 -6.81
N ILE A 8 15.51 -7.22 -6.18
CA ILE A 8 14.48 -6.29 -6.62
C ILE A 8 15.02 -4.86 -6.57
N ILE A 9 15.67 -4.48 -5.45
CA ILE A 9 16.23 -3.14 -5.29
C ILE A 9 17.33 -2.85 -6.33
N ALA A 10 18.21 -3.82 -6.60
CA ALA A 10 19.24 -3.67 -7.62
C ALA A 10 18.64 -3.49 -9.02
N ALA A 11 17.65 -4.31 -9.40
CA ALA A 11 16.93 -4.19 -10.67
C ALA A 11 16.20 -2.84 -10.77
N THR A 12 15.54 -2.41 -9.69
CA THR A 12 14.85 -1.11 -9.64
C THR A 12 15.82 0.06 -9.83
N ARG A 13 16.98 0.07 -9.15
CA ARG A 13 17.98 1.14 -9.33
C ARG A 13 18.47 1.23 -10.79
N THR A 14 18.68 0.08 -11.45
CA THR A 14 19.07 0.04 -12.86
C THR A 14 17.97 0.61 -13.75
N ARG A 15 16.74 0.15 -13.59
CA ARG A 15 15.56 0.62 -14.34
C ARG A 15 15.34 2.14 -14.18
N VAL A 16 15.45 2.64 -12.95
CA VAL A 16 15.31 4.08 -12.66
C VAL A 16 16.39 4.90 -13.35
N ALA A 17 17.65 4.47 -13.30
CA ALA A 17 18.75 5.15 -13.97
C ALA A 17 18.58 5.16 -15.51
N GLU A 18 18.00 4.14 -16.09
CA GLU A 18 17.64 4.08 -17.52
C GLU A 18 16.47 5.01 -17.85
N ALA A 19 15.41 4.99 -17.06
CA ALA A 19 14.26 5.85 -17.22
C ALA A 19 14.63 7.34 -17.14
N GLN A 20 15.48 7.73 -16.18
CA GLN A 20 15.96 9.10 -16.04
C GLN A 20 16.66 9.62 -17.30
N ARG A 21 17.46 8.78 -17.97
CA ARG A 21 18.17 9.16 -19.21
C ARG A 21 17.25 9.35 -20.40
N GLY A 22 16.13 8.63 -20.44
CA GLY A 22 15.17 8.65 -21.57
C GLY A 22 13.97 9.55 -21.38
N THR A 23 13.81 10.18 -20.20
CA THR A 23 12.61 10.95 -19.86
C THR A 23 12.81 12.44 -20.09
N ASP A 24 11.86 13.08 -20.76
CA ASP A 24 11.73 14.54 -20.75
C ASP A 24 11.21 15.01 -19.37
N LEU A 25 12.13 15.50 -18.54
CA LEU A 25 11.81 15.94 -17.18
C LEU A 25 10.81 17.10 -17.16
N ARG A 26 10.86 18.02 -18.13
CA ARG A 26 9.93 19.16 -18.19
C ARG A 26 8.50 18.69 -18.45
N GLU A 27 8.34 17.72 -19.34
CA GLU A 27 7.03 17.14 -19.61
C GLU A 27 6.53 16.33 -18.40
N LEU A 28 7.41 15.61 -17.71
CA LEU A 28 7.06 14.88 -16.51
C LEU A 28 6.61 15.82 -15.37
N GLU A 29 7.33 16.93 -15.16
CA GLU A 29 6.97 17.98 -14.21
C GLU A 29 5.61 18.60 -14.54
N ARG A 30 5.39 18.98 -15.82
CA ARG A 30 4.12 19.51 -16.28
C ARG A 30 2.95 18.58 -16.01
N ARG A 31 3.12 17.28 -16.22
CA ARG A 31 2.11 16.26 -15.91
C ARG A 31 1.88 16.13 -14.42
N ALA A 32 2.94 16.16 -13.62
CA ALA A 32 2.86 16.09 -12.17
C ALA A 32 2.07 17.27 -11.57
N GLU A 33 2.22 18.47 -12.12
CA GLU A 33 1.48 19.68 -11.72
C GLU A 33 -0.03 19.60 -12.01
N GLN A 34 -0.44 18.82 -13.02
CA GLN A 34 -1.85 18.64 -13.36
C GLN A 34 -2.62 17.77 -12.34
N HIS A 35 -1.93 16.97 -11.55
CA HIS A 35 -2.56 16.15 -10.52
C HIS A 35 -2.52 16.84 -9.15
N VAL A 36 -3.67 16.99 -8.52
CA VAL A 36 -3.81 17.47 -7.14
C VAL A 36 -4.08 16.26 -6.26
N PRO A 37 -3.14 15.86 -5.36
CA PRO A 37 -3.32 14.72 -4.48
C PRO A 37 -4.55 14.86 -3.58
N ARG A 38 -5.30 13.77 -3.45
CA ARG A 38 -6.62 13.72 -2.78
C ARG A 38 -6.55 13.51 -1.27
N GLY A 39 -5.34 13.31 -0.69
CA GLY A 39 -5.14 13.13 0.74
C GLY A 39 -5.40 11.68 1.18
N PHE A 40 -4.49 10.79 0.84
CA PHE A 40 -4.55 9.36 1.12
C PHE A 40 -4.59 9.07 2.64
N ARG A 41 -3.67 9.67 3.42
CA ARG A 41 -3.63 9.51 4.87
C ARG A 41 -4.92 9.98 5.54
N ARG A 42 -5.42 11.15 5.11
CA ARG A 42 -6.65 11.72 5.67
C ARG A 42 -7.85 10.81 5.43
N ALA A 43 -8.02 10.29 4.20
CA ALA A 43 -9.10 9.38 3.85
C ALA A 43 -9.11 8.11 4.73
N LEU A 44 -7.92 7.54 4.99
CA LEU A 44 -7.79 6.38 5.88
C LEU A 44 -8.15 6.71 7.34
N ALA A 45 -7.65 7.83 7.86
CA ALA A 45 -7.93 8.25 9.23
C ALA A 45 -9.42 8.55 9.45
N GLU A 46 -10.09 9.20 8.50
CA GLU A 46 -11.52 9.50 8.58
C GLU A 46 -12.36 8.22 8.50
N LYS A 47 -12.10 7.37 7.51
CA LYS A 47 -12.84 6.12 7.34
C LYS A 47 -12.61 5.13 8.48
N GLY A 48 -11.39 5.07 9.02
CA GLY A 48 -11.02 4.16 10.12
C GLY A 48 -11.72 4.48 11.44
N ARG A 49 -12.00 5.78 11.70
CA ARG A 49 -12.75 6.20 12.89
C ARG A 49 -14.19 5.69 12.89
N ASP A 50 -14.85 5.78 11.74
CA ASP A 50 -16.28 5.50 11.63
C ASP A 50 -16.57 4.05 11.19
N GLY A 51 -15.55 3.30 10.76
CA GLY A 51 -15.76 1.97 10.20
C GLY A 51 -14.47 1.21 9.93
N VAL A 52 -14.47 0.42 8.86
CA VAL A 52 -13.32 -0.34 8.38
C VAL A 52 -12.74 0.39 7.17
N ALA A 53 -11.52 0.92 7.28
CA ALA A 53 -10.80 1.49 6.15
C ALA A 53 -10.00 0.39 5.44
N VAL A 54 -10.35 0.05 4.20
CA VAL A 54 -9.59 -0.89 3.39
C VAL A 54 -8.90 -0.17 2.25
N ILE A 55 -7.58 -0.36 2.16
CA ILE A 55 -6.77 -0.07 0.98
C ILE A 55 -6.85 -1.31 0.09
N ALA A 56 -7.64 -1.23 -0.97
CA ALA A 56 -7.81 -2.36 -1.89
C ALA A 56 -6.69 -2.37 -2.92
N GLU A 57 -5.90 -3.46 -2.97
CA GLU A 57 -4.72 -3.54 -3.81
C GLU A 57 -5.02 -4.22 -5.15
N LEU A 58 -4.73 -3.51 -6.23
CA LEU A 58 -4.75 -4.02 -7.61
C LEU A 58 -3.39 -4.67 -7.90
N LYS A 59 -3.37 -6.01 -7.96
CA LYS A 59 -2.17 -6.81 -8.15
C LYS A 59 -2.39 -7.93 -9.14
N LYS A 60 -1.71 -7.87 -10.31
CA LYS A 60 -1.83 -8.86 -11.37
C LYS A 60 -1.05 -10.14 -11.05
N ALA A 61 0.17 -10.00 -10.54
CA ALA A 61 1.06 -11.09 -10.21
C ALA A 61 1.91 -10.78 -8.97
N SER A 62 2.62 -11.76 -8.43
CA SER A 62 3.63 -11.57 -7.39
C SER A 62 4.72 -12.65 -7.46
N PRO A 63 5.95 -12.41 -6.96
CA PRO A 63 7.03 -13.40 -6.96
C PRO A 63 6.68 -14.71 -6.25
N SER A 64 5.91 -14.63 -5.17
CA SER A 64 5.55 -15.79 -4.34
C SER A 64 4.37 -16.60 -4.85
N LYS A 65 3.52 -16.02 -5.72
CA LYS A 65 2.24 -16.62 -6.17
C LYS A 65 2.08 -16.71 -7.68
N GLY A 66 3.03 -16.17 -8.44
CA GLY A 66 2.92 -16.07 -9.90
C GLY A 66 1.74 -15.19 -10.32
N LEU A 67 1.10 -15.54 -11.42
CA LEU A 67 -0.09 -14.84 -11.93
C LEU A 67 -1.28 -15.06 -10.99
N ILE A 68 -1.86 -13.94 -10.50
CA ILE A 68 -3.00 -13.93 -9.57
C ILE A 68 -4.31 -13.69 -10.33
N ARG A 69 -4.31 -12.72 -11.26
CA ARG A 69 -5.47 -12.37 -12.06
C ARG A 69 -5.06 -12.18 -13.53
N ALA A 70 -5.53 -13.07 -14.41
CA ALA A 70 -5.20 -13.03 -15.84
C ALA A 70 -5.90 -11.86 -16.54
N GLU A 71 -7.21 -11.73 -16.34
CA GLU A 71 -7.99 -10.61 -16.85
C GLU A 71 -7.86 -9.42 -15.87
N PHE A 72 -6.99 -8.49 -16.21
CA PHE A 72 -6.63 -7.38 -15.34
C PHE A 72 -6.91 -6.06 -16.05
N HIS A 73 -8.04 -5.45 -15.71
CA HIS A 73 -8.52 -4.17 -16.23
C HIS A 73 -8.54 -3.13 -15.10
N PRO A 74 -7.47 -2.32 -14.93
CA PRO A 74 -7.29 -1.45 -13.76
C PRO A 74 -8.46 -0.50 -13.52
N ALA A 75 -8.99 0.13 -14.57
CA ALA A 75 -10.09 1.07 -14.44
C ALA A 75 -11.40 0.42 -13.97
N GLU A 76 -11.71 -0.79 -14.45
CA GLU A 76 -12.93 -1.52 -14.07
C GLU A 76 -12.82 -2.02 -12.63
N LEU A 77 -11.69 -2.63 -12.29
CA LEU A 77 -11.39 -3.09 -10.92
C LEU A 77 -11.43 -1.94 -9.92
N ALA A 78 -10.86 -0.79 -10.29
CA ALA A 78 -10.86 0.41 -9.45
C ALA A 78 -12.29 0.88 -9.15
N ARG A 79 -13.16 1.00 -10.17
CA ARG A 79 -14.57 1.38 -9.99
C ARG A 79 -15.33 0.37 -9.14
N GLU A 80 -15.13 -0.93 -9.38
CA GLU A 80 -15.78 -2.00 -8.61
C GLU A 80 -15.42 -1.90 -7.12
N LEU A 81 -14.12 -1.69 -6.81
CA LEU A 81 -13.63 -1.59 -5.44
C LEU A 81 -14.09 -0.30 -4.76
N GLU A 82 -14.08 0.84 -5.47
CA GLU A 82 -14.63 2.10 -4.95
C GLU A 82 -16.12 1.95 -4.63
N ALA A 83 -16.92 1.42 -5.55
CA ALA A 83 -18.34 1.17 -5.35
C ALA A 83 -18.63 0.16 -4.23
N ALA A 84 -17.68 -0.71 -3.92
CA ALA A 84 -17.75 -1.64 -2.80
C ALA A 84 -17.36 -1.01 -1.45
N GLY A 85 -16.85 0.22 -1.44
CA GLY A 85 -16.54 0.98 -0.23
C GLY A 85 -15.07 0.99 0.17
N ALA A 86 -14.13 0.69 -0.75
CA ALA A 86 -12.70 0.89 -0.50
C ALA A 86 -12.44 2.33 -0.04
N ALA A 87 -11.57 2.50 0.95
CA ALA A 87 -11.15 3.83 1.43
C ALA A 87 -10.10 4.45 0.50
N ALA A 88 -9.27 3.61 -0.08
CA ALA A 88 -8.23 3.97 -1.04
C ALA A 88 -7.86 2.76 -1.90
N LEU A 89 -7.11 2.99 -2.97
CA LEU A 89 -6.51 1.94 -3.78
C LEU A 89 -5.00 1.88 -3.58
N SER A 90 -4.43 0.69 -3.73
CA SER A 90 -3.00 0.45 -3.90
C SER A 90 -2.79 -0.18 -5.26
N VAL A 91 -1.90 0.36 -6.09
CA VAL A 91 -1.69 -0.14 -7.45
C VAL A 91 -0.22 -0.51 -7.63
N LEU A 92 0.04 -1.80 -7.92
CA LEU A 92 1.38 -2.28 -8.22
C LEU A 92 1.87 -1.67 -9.53
N THR A 93 3.06 -1.06 -9.49
CA THR A 93 3.67 -0.45 -10.68
C THR A 93 4.99 -1.11 -11.09
N ASP A 94 5.53 -2.03 -10.29
CA ASP A 94 6.68 -2.82 -10.69
C ASP A 94 6.33 -3.80 -11.82
N GLU A 95 7.07 -3.73 -12.94
CA GLU A 95 6.78 -4.51 -14.16
C GLU A 95 7.36 -5.91 -14.08
N GLU A 96 8.59 -6.03 -13.61
CA GLU A 96 9.35 -7.28 -13.67
C GLU A 96 8.82 -8.34 -12.70
N PHE A 97 8.55 -7.94 -11.47
CA PHE A 97 8.21 -8.87 -10.38
C PHE A 97 6.70 -8.97 -10.13
N PHE A 98 5.93 -7.93 -10.48
CA PHE A 98 4.50 -7.88 -10.20
C PHE A 98 3.61 -7.70 -11.43
N GLN A 99 4.19 -7.61 -12.63
CA GLN A 99 3.47 -7.34 -13.89
C GLN A 99 2.55 -6.11 -13.78
N GLY A 100 3.00 -5.11 -13.02
CA GLY A 100 2.35 -3.82 -12.86
C GLY A 100 2.78 -2.83 -13.94
N SER A 101 2.32 -1.59 -13.87
CA SER A 101 2.84 -0.47 -14.66
C SER A 101 2.36 0.88 -14.13
N LEU A 102 3.07 1.96 -14.47
CA LEU A 102 2.59 3.33 -14.24
C LEU A 102 1.31 3.62 -15.03
N GLY A 103 1.11 2.96 -16.16
CA GLY A 103 -0.15 3.00 -16.93
C GLY A 103 -1.33 2.48 -16.12
N ASN A 104 -1.17 1.33 -15.44
CA ASN A 104 -2.20 0.77 -14.57
C ASN A 104 -2.58 1.72 -13.43
N LEU A 105 -1.59 2.39 -12.82
CA LEU A 105 -1.83 3.40 -11.78
C LEU A 105 -2.66 4.56 -12.32
N ARG A 106 -2.28 5.11 -13.47
CA ARG A 106 -2.99 6.23 -14.10
C ARG A 106 -4.40 5.83 -14.49
N GLU A 107 -4.60 4.67 -15.10
CA GLU A 107 -5.93 4.17 -15.46
C GLU A 107 -6.84 3.99 -14.24
N ALA A 108 -6.33 3.34 -13.18
CA ALA A 108 -7.08 3.16 -11.95
C ALA A 108 -7.43 4.51 -11.30
N SER A 109 -6.43 5.37 -11.14
CA SER A 109 -6.57 6.65 -10.46
C SER A 109 -7.52 7.63 -11.16
N THR A 110 -7.50 7.66 -12.50
CA THR A 110 -8.42 8.52 -13.28
C THR A 110 -9.85 7.97 -13.35
N ALA A 111 -10.04 6.69 -13.03
CA ALA A 111 -11.35 6.05 -13.05
C ALA A 111 -12.16 6.23 -11.76
N VAL A 112 -11.54 6.71 -10.66
CA VAL A 112 -12.13 6.80 -9.32
C VAL A 112 -11.89 8.15 -8.67
N ARG A 113 -12.62 8.42 -7.58
CA ARG A 113 -12.47 9.62 -6.74
C ARG A 113 -11.63 9.38 -5.50
N ILE A 114 -11.56 8.13 -5.03
CA ILE A 114 -10.73 7.75 -3.88
C ILE A 114 -9.25 7.83 -4.24
N SER A 115 -8.42 8.03 -3.23
CA SER A 115 -6.97 8.22 -3.38
C SER A 115 -6.25 6.92 -3.76
N CYS A 116 -5.15 7.05 -4.51
CA CYS A 116 -4.36 5.93 -5.02
C CYS A 116 -2.91 5.99 -4.55
N LEU A 117 -2.43 4.88 -4.02
CA LEU A 117 -1.04 4.62 -3.64
C LEU A 117 -0.28 4.00 -4.83
N ARG A 118 0.87 4.58 -5.20
CA ARG A 118 1.86 3.87 -6.01
C ARG A 118 2.55 2.81 -5.13
N LYS A 119 2.26 1.55 -5.34
CA LYS A 119 2.88 0.41 -4.67
C LYS A 119 4.05 -0.08 -5.52
N ASP A 120 5.25 0.34 -5.15
CA ASP A 120 6.51 0.08 -5.87
C ASP A 120 7.68 0.11 -4.90
N PHE A 121 8.87 -0.30 -5.37
CA PHE A 121 10.13 -0.12 -4.64
C PHE A 121 10.70 1.26 -4.98
N ILE A 122 10.41 2.26 -4.16
CA ILE A 122 10.88 3.63 -4.36
C ILE A 122 12.28 3.78 -3.77
N VAL A 123 13.25 4.10 -4.62
CA VAL A 123 14.68 4.24 -4.28
C VAL A 123 15.30 5.55 -4.76
N ASP A 124 14.55 6.38 -5.48
CA ASP A 124 15.05 7.63 -6.06
C ASP A 124 13.94 8.69 -6.13
N GLU A 125 14.30 9.98 -5.98
CA GLU A 125 13.36 11.10 -6.06
C GLU A 125 12.66 11.22 -7.43
N PHE A 126 13.28 10.74 -8.49
CA PHE A 126 12.66 10.68 -9.82
C PHE A 126 11.36 9.87 -9.79
N GLN A 127 11.32 8.76 -9.05
CA GLN A 127 10.11 7.96 -8.93
C GLN A 127 8.97 8.67 -8.19
N LEU A 128 9.27 9.64 -7.33
CA LEU A 128 8.25 10.49 -6.69
C LEU A 128 7.59 11.42 -7.72
N LEU A 129 8.38 11.96 -8.64
CA LEU A 129 7.88 12.78 -9.74
C LEU A 129 7.03 11.93 -10.71
N GLU A 130 7.53 10.74 -11.08
CA GLU A 130 6.76 9.77 -11.88
C GLU A 130 5.43 9.40 -11.22
N ALA A 131 5.44 9.16 -9.89
CA ALA A 131 4.22 8.83 -9.14
C ALA A 131 3.16 9.91 -9.32
N ARG A 132 3.52 11.17 -9.05
CA ARG A 132 2.60 12.29 -9.18
C ARG A 132 2.16 12.51 -10.63
N ALA A 133 3.06 12.40 -11.61
CA ALA A 133 2.76 12.53 -13.04
C ALA A 133 1.81 11.41 -13.56
N ASN A 134 1.71 10.30 -12.83
CA ASN A 134 0.78 9.21 -13.11
C ASN A 134 -0.36 9.12 -12.08
N CYS A 135 -0.70 10.26 -11.48
CA CYS A 135 -1.88 10.46 -10.63
C CYS A 135 -1.86 9.68 -9.30
N ALA A 136 -0.68 9.41 -8.73
CA ALA A 136 -0.59 8.93 -7.36
C ALA A 136 -0.91 10.03 -6.35
N ASP A 137 -1.55 9.66 -5.24
CA ASP A 137 -1.78 10.52 -4.07
C ASP A 137 -0.82 10.20 -2.94
N ALA A 138 -0.27 8.99 -2.97
CA ALA A 138 0.69 8.49 -2.01
C ALA A 138 1.73 7.57 -2.67
N VAL A 139 2.84 7.39 -1.99
CA VAL A 139 3.89 6.44 -2.36
C VAL A 139 4.22 5.52 -1.19
N LEU A 140 4.69 4.31 -1.53
CA LEU A 140 5.24 3.38 -0.56
C LEU A 140 6.73 3.66 -0.36
N LEU A 141 7.17 3.76 0.90
CA LEU A 141 8.58 3.67 1.26
C LEU A 141 8.77 2.45 2.16
N ILE A 142 9.69 1.56 1.79
CA ILE A 142 9.97 0.33 2.53
C ILE A 142 11.22 0.55 3.37
N ALA A 143 11.07 0.61 4.69
CA ALA A 143 12.19 0.89 5.60
C ALA A 143 13.29 -0.17 5.52
N ALA A 144 12.95 -1.44 5.27
CA ALA A 144 13.92 -2.52 5.05
C ALA A 144 14.80 -2.32 3.80
N ALA A 145 14.30 -1.59 2.79
CA ALA A 145 14.96 -1.39 1.50
C ALA A 145 15.84 -0.14 1.46
N LEU A 146 15.72 0.76 2.43
CA LEU A 146 16.31 2.10 2.41
C LEU A 146 17.22 2.35 3.62
N PRO A 147 18.46 2.82 3.43
CA PRO A 147 19.24 3.42 4.51
C PRO A 147 18.50 4.63 5.11
N ALA A 148 18.77 4.95 6.38
CA ALA A 148 18.06 6.00 7.10
C ALA A 148 18.10 7.38 6.41
N ASN A 149 19.22 7.75 5.82
CA ASN A 149 19.39 9.00 5.08
C ASN A 149 18.54 9.02 3.78
N GLU A 150 18.47 7.91 3.04
CA GLU A 150 17.64 7.80 1.83
C GLU A 150 16.14 7.83 2.20
N LEU A 151 15.74 7.09 3.25
CA LEU A 151 14.36 7.11 3.74
C LEU A 151 13.90 8.52 4.11
N ASN A 152 14.74 9.27 4.85
CA ASN A 152 14.47 10.65 5.24
C ASN A 152 14.36 11.59 4.02
N SER A 153 15.32 11.48 3.07
CA SER A 153 15.29 12.28 1.84
C SER A 153 14.03 12.03 1.02
N LEU A 154 13.68 10.76 0.79
CA LEU A 154 12.51 10.38 0.01
C LEU A 154 11.20 10.76 0.69
N ALA A 155 11.08 10.56 2.01
CA ALA A 155 9.91 10.99 2.77
C ALA A 155 9.71 12.51 2.70
N SER A 156 10.79 13.29 2.84
CA SER A 156 10.75 14.74 2.68
C SER A 156 10.43 15.15 1.24
N GLY A 157 11.02 14.48 0.25
CA GLY A 157 10.77 14.70 -1.18
C GLY A 157 9.33 14.44 -1.58
N ALA A 158 8.71 13.39 -1.04
CA ALA A 158 7.30 13.06 -1.26
C ALA A 158 6.39 14.18 -0.70
N ARG A 159 6.64 14.61 0.56
CA ARG A 159 5.88 15.71 1.18
C ARG A 159 5.98 17.02 0.40
N ARG A 160 7.19 17.38 -0.09
CA ARG A 160 7.35 18.58 -0.96
C ARG A 160 6.52 18.51 -2.23
N ARG A 161 6.23 17.30 -2.71
CA ARG A 161 5.39 17.07 -3.90
C ARG A 161 3.90 16.87 -3.56
N GLY A 162 3.50 17.03 -2.28
CA GLY A 162 2.13 16.85 -1.81
C GLY A 162 1.68 15.39 -1.76
N LEU A 163 2.60 14.43 -1.87
CA LEU A 163 2.32 13.01 -1.75
C LEU A 163 2.35 12.57 -0.29
N ASP A 164 1.35 11.79 0.13
CA ASP A 164 1.41 11.06 1.39
C ASP A 164 2.41 9.90 1.29
N VAL A 165 2.97 9.48 2.42
CA VAL A 165 3.93 8.38 2.49
C VAL A 165 3.37 7.26 3.36
N LEU A 166 3.09 6.10 2.77
CA LEU A 166 2.92 4.86 3.53
C LEU A 166 4.32 4.27 3.77
N CYS A 167 4.79 4.34 5.02
CA CYS A 167 6.09 3.76 5.38
C CYS A 167 5.89 2.34 5.90
N GLU A 168 6.35 1.36 5.12
CA GLU A 168 6.25 -0.06 5.45
C GLU A 168 7.40 -0.48 6.37
N VAL A 169 7.07 -1.15 7.48
CA VAL A 169 8.00 -1.64 8.50
C VAL A 169 7.71 -3.08 8.89
N HIS A 170 8.77 -3.82 9.29
CA HIS A 170 8.70 -5.23 9.68
C HIS A 170 9.19 -5.49 11.12
N ASP A 171 9.95 -4.55 11.69
CA ASP A 171 10.49 -4.66 13.04
C ASP A 171 10.57 -3.30 13.76
N GLY A 172 11.07 -3.33 15.01
CA GLY A 172 11.16 -2.12 15.85
C GLY A 172 12.20 -1.11 15.37
N ASP A 173 13.31 -1.57 14.78
CA ASP A 173 14.37 -0.69 14.29
C ASP A 173 13.92 0.02 13.00
N GLU A 174 13.19 -0.68 12.14
CA GLU A 174 12.55 -0.10 10.97
C GLU A 174 11.48 0.92 11.35
N LEU A 175 10.65 0.60 12.37
CA LEU A 175 9.66 1.53 12.90
C LEU A 175 10.33 2.81 13.42
N GLN A 176 11.41 2.68 14.21
CA GLN A 176 12.11 3.86 14.71
C GLN A 176 12.66 4.73 13.57
N ARG A 177 13.27 4.13 12.55
CA ARG A 177 13.76 4.86 11.36
C ARG A 177 12.62 5.56 10.60
N ALA A 178 11.46 4.93 10.49
CA ALA A 178 10.27 5.54 9.88
C ALA A 178 9.79 6.76 10.67
N LEU A 179 9.73 6.66 12.00
CA LEU A 179 9.35 7.77 12.88
C LEU A 179 10.37 8.91 12.84
N ASP A 180 11.66 8.61 12.83
CA ASP A 180 12.76 9.59 12.72
C ASP A 180 12.70 10.34 11.37
N ALA A 181 12.25 9.67 10.30
CA ALA A 181 11.97 10.29 9.00
C ALA A 181 10.67 11.13 8.97
N GLY A 182 9.97 11.22 10.10
CA GLY A 182 8.72 11.96 10.25
C GLY A 182 7.53 11.31 9.53
N CYS A 183 7.55 9.99 9.32
CA CYS A 183 6.41 9.28 8.78
C CYS A 183 5.32 9.12 9.84
N ASP A 184 4.09 9.47 9.49
CA ASP A 184 2.91 9.42 10.36
C ASP A 184 1.76 8.56 9.78
N LEU A 185 2.05 7.80 8.74
CA LEU A 185 1.23 6.74 8.18
C LEU A 185 2.13 5.49 8.07
N ILE A 186 1.96 4.57 9.00
CA ILE A 186 2.85 3.42 9.20
C ILE A 186 2.15 2.13 8.79
N GLY A 187 2.74 1.44 7.82
CA GLY A 187 2.31 0.11 7.40
C GLY A 187 3.11 -0.98 8.10
N VAL A 188 2.46 -1.82 8.89
CA VAL A 188 3.10 -3.00 9.46
C VAL A 188 2.87 -4.17 8.53
N ASN A 189 3.92 -4.60 7.84
CA ASN A 189 3.84 -5.76 6.95
C ASN A 189 4.19 -7.03 7.73
N THR A 190 3.18 -7.88 7.92
CA THR A 190 3.31 -9.16 8.64
C THR A 190 3.99 -10.25 7.82
N ARG A 191 4.32 -9.98 6.56
CA ARG A 191 5.04 -10.89 5.68
C ARG A 191 6.54 -10.63 5.74
N ASP A 192 7.31 -11.59 6.20
CA ASP A 192 8.78 -11.58 6.09
C ASP A 192 9.19 -11.57 4.60
N LEU A 193 9.92 -10.55 4.17
CA LEU A 193 10.34 -10.37 2.77
C LEU A 193 11.41 -11.39 2.31
N ARG A 194 12.01 -12.14 3.23
CA ARG A 194 13.03 -13.16 2.95
C ARG A 194 12.44 -14.54 2.81
N THR A 195 11.48 -14.88 3.68
CA THR A 195 10.89 -16.24 3.79
C THR A 195 9.48 -16.33 3.22
N PHE A 196 8.82 -15.17 2.99
CA PHE A 196 7.40 -15.03 2.65
C PHE A 196 6.44 -15.60 3.71
N HIS A 197 6.95 -15.94 4.89
CA HIS A 197 6.10 -16.33 6.00
C HIS A 197 5.26 -15.14 6.47
N VAL A 198 4.02 -15.41 6.86
CA VAL A 198 3.08 -14.39 7.36
C VAL A 198 2.75 -14.71 8.80
N ASP A 199 3.00 -13.74 9.69
CA ASP A 199 2.71 -13.85 11.11
C ASP A 199 2.02 -12.57 11.63
N LEU A 200 0.72 -12.70 11.95
CA LEU A 200 -0.07 -11.58 12.48
C LEU A 200 0.40 -11.09 13.86
N GLU A 201 1.14 -11.90 14.61
CA GLU A 201 1.69 -11.47 15.91
C GLU A 201 2.67 -10.30 15.77
N THR A 202 3.35 -10.21 14.62
CA THR A 202 4.17 -9.03 14.26
C THR A 202 3.34 -7.75 14.29
N ALA A 203 2.12 -7.79 13.76
CA ALA A 203 1.23 -6.62 13.78
C ALA A 203 0.85 -6.22 15.21
N PHE A 204 0.52 -7.18 16.06
CA PHE A 204 0.16 -6.89 17.46
C PHE A 204 1.35 -6.31 18.23
N ALA A 205 2.54 -6.88 18.07
CA ALA A 205 3.75 -6.43 18.77
C ALA A 205 4.19 -5.01 18.34
N LEU A 206 4.15 -4.71 17.03
CA LEU A 206 4.56 -3.40 16.52
C LEU A 206 3.47 -2.35 16.66
N GLY A 207 2.21 -2.70 16.48
CA GLY A 207 1.08 -1.78 16.60
C GLY A 207 1.02 -1.06 17.94
N ALA A 208 1.42 -1.74 19.03
CA ALA A 208 1.49 -1.14 20.36
C ALA A 208 2.61 -0.09 20.52
N LYS A 209 3.64 -0.12 19.65
CA LYS A 209 4.78 0.81 19.69
C LYS A 209 4.58 2.05 18.80
N ILE A 210 3.61 2.03 17.89
CA ILE A 210 3.32 3.14 17.00
C ILE A 210 2.61 4.26 17.79
N PRO A 211 3.08 5.51 17.71
CA PRO A 211 2.49 6.64 18.43
C PRO A 211 1.01 6.87 18.08
N ALA A 212 0.22 7.34 19.03
CA ALA A 212 -1.22 7.57 18.87
C ALA A 212 -1.60 8.60 17.77
N GLY A 213 -0.67 9.47 17.37
CA GLY A 213 -0.90 10.46 16.30
C GLY A 213 -0.67 9.93 14.89
N ALA A 214 -0.08 8.72 14.75
CA ALA A 214 0.15 8.09 13.46
C ALA A 214 -1.04 7.20 13.07
N VAL A 215 -1.33 7.14 11.76
CA VAL A 215 -2.31 6.19 11.18
C VAL A 215 -1.64 4.84 11.02
N LYS A 216 -2.25 3.80 11.56
CA LYS A 216 -1.73 2.43 11.57
C LYS A 216 -2.40 1.60 10.49
N VAL A 217 -1.60 1.05 9.58
CA VAL A 217 -2.06 0.17 8.51
C VAL A 217 -1.51 -1.24 8.75
N ALA A 218 -2.39 -2.25 8.78
CA ALA A 218 -1.95 -3.64 8.77
C ALA A 218 -1.87 -4.15 7.33
N GLU A 219 -0.76 -4.79 6.97
CA GLU A 219 -0.51 -5.32 5.65
C GLU A 219 -0.22 -6.83 5.70
N SER A 220 -0.67 -7.54 4.69
CA SER A 220 -0.54 -8.99 4.54
C SER A 220 -1.34 -9.82 5.58
N GLY A 221 -1.65 -11.07 5.22
CA GLY A 221 -2.27 -12.04 6.14
C GLY A 221 -3.74 -11.83 6.46
N ILE A 222 -4.37 -10.76 6.02
CA ILE A 222 -5.76 -10.44 6.29
C ILE A 222 -6.67 -11.17 5.31
N ARG A 223 -7.51 -12.09 5.81
CA ARG A 223 -8.32 -12.99 4.99
C ARG A 223 -9.81 -12.93 5.31
N SER A 224 -10.18 -12.44 6.49
CA SER A 224 -11.55 -12.47 7.00
C SER A 224 -11.90 -11.19 7.78
N GLY A 225 -13.20 -10.96 7.97
CA GLY A 225 -13.69 -9.91 8.86
C GLY A 225 -13.27 -10.12 10.32
N GLU A 226 -12.98 -11.35 10.72
CA GLU A 226 -12.45 -11.66 12.05
C GLU A 226 -11.01 -11.16 12.23
N ASP A 227 -10.13 -11.34 11.21
CA ASP A 227 -8.79 -10.77 11.23
C ASP A 227 -8.85 -9.25 11.34
N VAL A 228 -9.73 -8.62 10.57
CA VAL A 228 -9.98 -7.16 10.65
C VAL A 228 -10.43 -6.75 12.05
N ALA A 229 -11.39 -7.49 12.66
CA ALA A 229 -11.87 -7.20 14.01
C ALA A 229 -10.76 -7.28 15.06
N ARG A 230 -9.91 -8.31 15.00
CA ARG A 230 -8.77 -8.51 15.91
C ARG A 230 -7.75 -7.37 15.77
N LEU A 231 -7.39 -7.00 14.55
CA LEU A 231 -6.43 -5.94 14.28
C LEU A 231 -6.99 -4.55 14.67
N ARG A 232 -8.29 -4.30 14.45
CA ARG A 232 -8.95 -3.09 14.95
C ARG A 232 -8.90 -3.00 16.48
N ALA A 233 -9.16 -4.10 17.17
CA ALA A 233 -9.06 -4.15 18.63
C ALA A 233 -7.63 -3.87 19.12
N ALA A 234 -6.61 -4.15 18.30
CA ALA A 234 -5.22 -3.78 18.54
C ALA A 234 -4.86 -2.34 18.12
N GLY A 235 -5.84 -1.55 17.68
CA GLY A 235 -5.67 -0.13 17.36
C GLY A 235 -5.20 0.17 15.94
N TYR A 236 -5.40 -0.74 15.00
CA TYR A 236 -5.18 -0.47 13.57
C TYR A 236 -6.35 0.31 12.97
N ASP A 237 -6.02 1.34 12.19
CA ASP A 237 -6.98 2.23 11.54
C ASP A 237 -7.38 1.74 10.15
N ALA A 238 -6.45 1.09 9.43
CA ALA A 238 -6.66 0.67 8.04
C ALA A 238 -5.98 -0.67 7.73
N PHE A 239 -6.42 -1.30 6.61
CA PHE A 239 -6.04 -2.66 6.22
C PHE A 239 -5.70 -2.70 4.72
N LEU A 240 -4.47 -3.08 4.35
CA LEU A 240 -4.08 -3.27 2.96
C LEU A 240 -4.31 -4.72 2.55
N VAL A 241 -5.22 -4.92 1.58
CA VAL A 241 -5.67 -6.24 1.14
C VAL A 241 -5.65 -6.33 -0.38
N GLY A 242 -4.95 -7.33 -0.92
CA GLY A 242 -4.80 -7.51 -2.37
C GLY A 242 -5.09 -8.92 -2.83
N GLU A 243 -4.31 -9.91 -2.41
CA GLU A 243 -4.35 -11.26 -2.96
C GLU A 243 -5.75 -11.91 -2.90
N SER A 244 -6.41 -11.83 -1.76
CA SER A 244 -7.76 -12.40 -1.59
C SER A 244 -8.80 -11.71 -2.46
N LEU A 245 -8.70 -10.39 -2.64
CA LEU A 245 -9.59 -9.62 -3.52
C LEU A 245 -9.35 -9.99 -4.98
N MET A 246 -8.10 -10.02 -5.42
CA MET A 246 -7.76 -10.28 -6.83
C MET A 246 -8.02 -11.73 -7.25
N ARG A 247 -8.02 -12.70 -6.32
CA ARG A 247 -8.41 -14.08 -6.59
C ARG A 247 -9.92 -14.29 -6.67
N ALA A 248 -10.69 -13.40 -6.08
CA ALA A 248 -12.14 -13.52 -6.08
C ALA A 248 -12.73 -13.29 -7.48
N ALA A 249 -13.79 -14.00 -7.82
CA ALA A 249 -14.53 -13.78 -9.07
C ALA A 249 -15.10 -12.35 -9.15
N SER A 250 -15.57 -11.81 -8.00
CA SER A 250 -15.97 -10.40 -7.84
C SER A 250 -15.21 -9.78 -6.68
N PRO A 251 -14.14 -9.00 -6.95
CA PRO A 251 -13.36 -8.28 -5.95
C PRO A 251 -14.20 -7.37 -5.04
N GLY A 252 -15.18 -6.69 -5.59
CA GLY A 252 -16.07 -5.83 -4.82
C GLY A 252 -16.98 -6.58 -3.85
N LYS A 253 -17.46 -7.78 -4.23
CA LYS A 253 -18.20 -8.63 -3.30
C LYS A 253 -17.31 -9.12 -2.16
N ALA A 254 -16.11 -9.59 -2.48
CA ALA A 254 -15.13 -10.03 -1.48
C ALA A 254 -14.75 -8.91 -0.52
N LEU A 255 -14.58 -7.68 -1.03
CA LEU A 255 -14.31 -6.52 -0.19
C LEU A 255 -15.46 -6.22 0.78
N ARG A 256 -16.71 -6.23 0.31
CA ARG A 256 -17.88 -6.03 1.19
C ARG A 256 -17.98 -7.11 2.27
N GLU A 257 -17.67 -8.36 1.93
CA GLU A 257 -17.65 -9.47 2.89
C GLU A 257 -16.55 -9.28 3.94
N LEU A 258 -15.36 -8.86 3.53
CA LEU A 258 -14.24 -8.58 4.42
C LEU A 258 -14.57 -7.44 5.41
N MET A 259 -15.29 -6.42 4.98
CA MET A 259 -15.68 -5.28 5.83
C MET A 259 -16.85 -5.58 6.77
N ARG A 260 -17.52 -6.71 6.63
CA ARG A 260 -18.53 -7.18 7.60
C ARG A 260 -17.82 -7.72 8.82
N VAL A 261 -17.53 -6.84 9.75
CA VAL A 261 -16.97 -7.24 11.06
C VAL A 261 -18.12 -7.84 11.89
N PRO A 262 -18.01 -9.10 12.38
CA PRO A 262 -19.03 -9.69 13.25
C PRO A 262 -19.28 -8.81 14.48
N SER A 263 -20.53 -8.48 14.78
CA SER A 263 -20.89 -7.80 16.01
C SER A 263 -20.58 -8.70 17.22
N HIS A 264 -20.27 -8.07 18.36
CA HIS A 264 -19.92 -8.80 19.59
C HIS A 264 -21.03 -9.76 20.06
N GLU A 265 -22.28 -9.53 19.62
CA GLU A 265 -23.45 -10.34 19.97
C GLU A 265 -23.53 -11.70 19.24
N GLU A 266 -22.89 -11.84 18.08
CA GLU A 266 -22.88 -13.12 17.33
C GLU A 266 -21.84 -14.13 17.88
N ARG A 267 -21.06 -13.78 18.91
CA ARG A 267 -20.02 -14.63 19.50
C ARG A 267 -20.47 -15.46 20.71
N VAL A 268 -21.73 -15.38 21.11
CA VAL A 268 -22.23 -16.27 22.18
C VAL A 268 -22.65 -17.59 21.53
N PRO A 269 -21.92 -18.70 21.70
CA PRO A 269 -22.44 -20.00 21.31
C PRO A 269 -23.67 -20.24 22.16
N SER A 270 -24.82 -20.43 21.53
CA SER A 270 -26.04 -20.92 22.18
C SER A 270 -25.71 -22.30 22.77
N GLY A 271 -25.25 -22.29 24.02
CA GLY A 271 -25.07 -23.49 24.81
C GLY A 271 -26.46 -24.12 25.07
N ARG A 272 -26.64 -25.30 24.54
CA ARG A 272 -27.57 -26.31 25.05
C ARG A 272 -26.80 -27.60 25.25
#